data_d0ecff61f41f4b9d756411085a2b33df
#
_entry.id   d0ecff61f41f4b9d756411085a2b33df
#
_cell.length_a   1.000
_cell.length_b   1.000
_cell.length_c   1.000
_cell.angle_alpha   90.00
_cell.angle_beta   90.00
_cell.angle_gamma   90.00
#
_symmetry.space_group_name_H-M   'P 1'
#
loop_
_entity.id
_entity.type
_entity.pdbx_description
1 polymer ?
#
loop_
_entity_poly.entity_id
_entity_poly.type
_entity_poly.pdbx_seq_one_letter_code
_entity_poly.pdbx_strand_id
1 'polypeptide(L)'
;MSAENAQPCVVFDVDGTLASFDADRLGHLVHGEDKDWQGFHQAMAEAAVIAPVAHLLRRLRMAGEHIVICSGRPAGWSTYTEAWLTQNDLGFDAIYLRPEGQDRMSDPEVKRQLLARMRGDGFEPWIVVDDRSSVVDLWRAEGLVCLQCAPGDF
;
A
#
# COMPACT_ATOMS: atom_id res chain seq x y z
N MET A 1 -0.91 20.84 11.82
CA MET A 1 0.28 21.37 11.12
C MET A 1 -0.17 22.15 9.90
N SER A 2 0.39 23.32 9.66
CA SER A 2 0.06 24.05 8.44
C SER A 2 0.67 23.36 7.23
N ALA A 3 0.06 23.54 6.03
CA ALA A 3 0.56 22.96 4.80
C ALA A 3 2.01 23.37 4.48
N GLU A 4 2.45 24.51 4.99
CA GLU A 4 3.81 25.03 4.81
C GLU A 4 4.88 24.19 5.52
N ASN A 5 4.50 23.43 6.55
CA ASN A 5 5.41 22.58 7.32
C ASN A 5 5.22 21.09 7.04
N ALA A 6 4.36 20.73 6.07
CA ALA A 6 4.13 19.35 5.73
C ALA A 6 5.34 18.77 4.98
N GLN A 7 5.65 17.50 5.27
CA GLN A 7 6.74 16.77 4.64
C GLN A 7 6.24 16.18 3.31
N PRO A 8 6.76 16.63 2.16
CA PRO A 8 6.40 16.01 0.90
C PRO A 8 6.76 14.53 0.89
N CYS A 9 5.89 13.69 0.38
CA CYS A 9 6.14 12.26 0.32
C CYS A 9 5.60 11.65 -0.96
N VAL A 10 6.09 10.45 -1.27
CA VAL A 10 5.58 9.59 -2.33
C VAL A 10 4.89 8.40 -1.67
N VAL A 11 3.65 8.13 -2.07
CA VAL A 11 2.86 7.04 -1.51
C VAL A 11 2.90 5.84 -2.45
N PHE A 12 3.16 4.67 -1.90
CA PHE A 12 3.12 3.39 -2.63
C PHE A 12 2.12 2.45 -1.99
N ASP A 13 1.27 1.84 -2.80
CA ASP A 13 0.49 0.67 -2.44
C ASP A 13 1.39 -0.58 -2.41
N VAL A 14 0.93 -1.67 -1.85
CA VAL A 14 1.69 -2.92 -1.75
C VAL A 14 1.22 -3.95 -2.78
N ASP A 15 0.03 -4.53 -2.60
CA ASP A 15 -0.45 -5.62 -3.46
C ASP A 15 -0.82 -5.13 -4.86
N GLY A 16 -0.18 -5.70 -5.89
CA GLY A 16 -0.32 -5.27 -7.28
C GLY A 16 0.56 -4.09 -7.66
N THR A 17 1.25 -3.46 -6.72
CA THR A 17 2.14 -2.31 -6.94
C THR A 17 3.59 -2.68 -6.65
N LEU A 18 3.93 -3.00 -5.42
CA LEU A 18 5.26 -3.45 -5.01
C LEU A 18 5.37 -4.96 -4.97
N ALA A 19 4.30 -5.64 -4.52
CA ALA A 19 4.22 -7.08 -4.40
C ALA A 19 3.32 -7.65 -5.50
N SER A 20 3.80 -8.68 -6.17
CA SER A 20 2.97 -9.46 -7.08
C SER A 20 1.88 -10.17 -6.27
N PHE A 21 0.63 -9.93 -6.62
CA PHE A 21 -0.52 -10.50 -5.93
C PHE A 21 -1.34 -11.33 -6.90
N ASP A 22 -1.45 -12.62 -6.62
CA ASP A 22 -2.27 -13.55 -7.37
C ASP A 22 -3.50 -13.92 -6.53
N ALA A 23 -4.63 -13.24 -6.81
CA ALA A 23 -5.88 -13.47 -6.10
C ALA A 23 -6.41 -14.90 -6.32
N ASP A 24 -6.21 -15.47 -7.50
CA ASP A 24 -6.65 -16.82 -7.79
C ASP A 24 -5.87 -17.88 -7.01
N ARG A 25 -4.57 -17.64 -6.83
CA ARG A 25 -3.70 -18.52 -6.09
C ARG A 25 -3.85 -18.37 -4.57
N LEU A 26 -3.99 -17.13 -4.09
CA LEU A 26 -4.04 -16.84 -2.64
C LEU A 26 -5.45 -16.88 -2.08
N GLY A 27 -6.45 -16.57 -2.90
CA GLY A 27 -7.84 -16.50 -2.47
C GLY A 27 -8.36 -17.81 -1.87
N HIS A 28 -7.92 -18.97 -2.37
CA HIS A 28 -8.37 -20.25 -1.85
C HIS A 28 -7.93 -20.52 -0.40
N LEU A 29 -6.91 -19.81 0.08
CA LEU A 29 -6.43 -19.96 1.46
C LEU A 29 -7.31 -19.22 2.48
N VAL A 30 -8.08 -18.22 2.04
CA VAL A 30 -8.88 -17.37 2.92
C VAL A 30 -10.37 -17.38 2.61
N HIS A 31 -10.78 -18.03 1.53
CA HIS A 31 -12.19 -18.22 1.16
C HIS A 31 -12.63 -19.66 1.45
N GLY A 32 -13.87 -19.85 1.90
CA GLY A 32 -14.42 -21.13 2.26
C GLY A 32 -14.50 -21.36 3.76
N GLU A 33 -14.88 -22.58 4.16
CA GLU A 33 -15.07 -22.94 5.57
C GLU A 33 -13.73 -23.14 6.31
N ASP A 34 -12.72 -23.64 5.60
CA ASP A 34 -11.40 -23.93 6.17
C ASP A 34 -10.39 -22.85 5.73
N LYS A 35 -10.31 -21.77 6.49
CA LYS A 35 -9.34 -20.69 6.23
C LYS A 35 -7.96 -21.08 6.72
N ASP A 36 -6.98 -21.02 5.82
CA ASP A 36 -5.58 -21.25 6.17
C ASP A 36 -4.83 -19.91 6.21
N TRP A 37 -4.96 -19.21 7.35
CA TRP A 37 -4.29 -17.94 7.55
C TRP A 37 -2.78 -18.06 7.61
N GLN A 38 -2.25 -19.16 8.17
CA GLN A 38 -0.81 -19.37 8.23
C GLN A 38 -0.22 -19.57 6.84
N GLY A 39 -0.85 -20.41 6.01
CA GLY A 39 -0.44 -20.59 4.62
C GLY A 39 -0.56 -19.32 3.80
N PHE A 40 -1.59 -18.52 4.04
CA PHE A 40 -1.77 -17.22 3.38
C PHE A 40 -0.64 -16.24 3.74
N HIS A 41 -0.32 -16.11 5.02
CA HIS A 41 0.77 -15.24 5.47
C HIS A 41 2.13 -15.69 4.95
N GLN A 42 2.36 -17.01 4.89
CA GLN A 42 3.58 -17.57 4.31
C GLN A 42 3.68 -17.25 2.81
N ALA A 43 2.57 -17.42 2.08
CA ALA A 43 2.52 -17.10 0.65
C ALA A 43 2.78 -15.61 0.40
N MET A 44 2.26 -14.74 1.28
CA MET A 44 2.54 -13.30 1.20
C MET A 44 4.02 -12.98 1.48
N ALA A 45 4.63 -13.70 2.43
CA ALA A 45 6.05 -13.53 2.74
C ALA A 45 6.96 -13.92 1.57
N GLU A 46 6.49 -14.84 0.73
CA GLU A 46 7.20 -15.34 -0.45
C GLU A 46 6.81 -14.58 -1.74
N ALA A 47 5.93 -13.58 -1.64
CA ALA A 47 5.48 -12.83 -2.81
C ALA A 47 6.66 -12.18 -3.53
N ALA A 48 6.65 -12.27 -4.87
CA ALA A 48 7.68 -11.66 -5.70
C ALA A 48 7.52 -10.14 -5.71
N VAL A 49 8.64 -9.45 -5.77
CA VAL A 49 8.68 -7.99 -5.94
C VAL A 49 8.37 -7.64 -7.39
N ILE A 50 7.57 -6.62 -7.60
CA ILE A 50 7.38 -6.02 -8.93
C ILE A 50 8.58 -5.11 -9.17
N ALA A 51 9.58 -5.65 -9.87
CA ALA A 51 10.91 -5.05 -9.96
C ALA A 51 10.93 -3.59 -10.46
N PRO A 52 10.17 -3.20 -11.51
CA PRO A 52 10.20 -1.80 -11.97
C PRO A 52 9.71 -0.81 -10.91
N VAL A 53 8.66 -1.16 -10.16
CA VAL A 53 8.10 -0.28 -9.12
C VAL A 53 9.03 -0.24 -7.91
N ALA A 54 9.59 -1.37 -7.53
CA ALA A 54 10.60 -1.42 -6.47
C ALA A 54 11.83 -0.58 -6.83
N HIS A 55 12.26 -0.63 -8.08
CA HIS A 55 13.36 0.20 -8.57
C HIS A 55 13.05 1.69 -8.44
N LEU A 56 11.84 2.09 -8.81
CA LEU A 56 11.38 3.47 -8.65
C LEU A 56 11.43 3.92 -7.19
N LEU A 57 10.90 3.11 -6.28
CA LEU A 57 10.90 3.41 -4.84
C LEU A 57 12.33 3.61 -4.33
N ARG A 58 13.23 2.70 -4.66
CA ARG A 58 14.62 2.77 -4.20
C ARG A 58 15.34 4.01 -4.75
N ARG A 59 15.10 4.37 -6.01
CA ARG A 59 15.67 5.57 -6.63
C ARG A 59 15.16 6.85 -5.98
N LEU A 60 13.88 6.91 -5.67
CA LEU A 60 13.29 8.06 -4.97
C LEU A 60 13.89 8.19 -3.57
N ARG A 61 14.07 7.09 -2.86
CA ARG A 61 14.73 7.11 -1.55
C ARG A 61 16.16 7.62 -1.63
N MET A 62 16.92 7.15 -2.62
CA MET A 62 18.28 7.62 -2.85
C MET A 62 18.34 9.12 -3.14
N ALA A 63 17.27 9.66 -3.76
CA ALA A 63 17.17 11.10 -4.04
C ALA A 63 16.73 11.91 -2.82
N GLY A 64 16.47 11.27 -1.68
CA GLY A 64 16.06 11.96 -0.45
C GLY A 64 14.55 12.09 -0.28
N GLU A 65 13.75 11.45 -1.12
CA GLU A 65 12.29 11.50 -0.98
C GLU A 65 11.80 10.66 0.21
N HIS A 66 10.79 11.16 0.90
CA HIS A 66 10.09 10.39 1.93
C HIS A 66 9.12 9.41 1.27
N ILE A 67 9.17 8.15 1.72
CA ILE A 67 8.33 7.08 1.21
C ILE A 67 7.30 6.71 2.27
N VAL A 68 6.04 6.72 1.88
CA VAL A 68 4.92 6.31 2.72
C VAL A 68 4.23 5.12 2.06
N ILE A 69 4.06 4.06 2.83
CA ILE A 69 3.32 2.88 2.38
C ILE A 69 1.86 3.02 2.81
N CYS A 70 0.94 2.79 1.88
CA CYS A 70 -0.49 2.87 2.14
C CYS A 70 -1.19 1.66 1.50
N SER A 71 -1.64 0.73 2.32
CA SER A 71 -2.21 -0.53 1.86
C SER A 71 -3.56 -0.81 2.50
N GLY A 72 -4.43 -1.47 1.76
CA GLY A 72 -5.69 -2.00 2.28
C GLY A 72 -5.54 -3.25 3.14
N ARG A 73 -4.32 -3.75 3.32
CA ARG A 73 -4.07 -4.88 4.21
C ARG A 73 -4.45 -4.53 5.65
N PRO A 74 -5.00 -5.48 6.41
CA PRO A 74 -5.33 -5.25 7.81
C PRO A 74 -4.14 -4.82 8.66
N ALA A 75 -4.34 -3.90 9.59
CA ALA A 75 -3.32 -3.46 10.54
C ALA A 75 -2.79 -4.63 11.39
N GLY A 76 -3.62 -5.65 11.63
CA GLY A 76 -3.20 -6.87 12.32
C GLY A 76 -2.11 -7.65 11.58
N TRP A 77 -1.91 -7.37 10.28
CA TRP A 77 -0.87 -8.00 9.46
C TRP A 77 0.40 -7.14 9.35
N SER A 78 0.50 -6.07 10.14
CA SER A 78 1.62 -5.12 10.05
C SER A 78 2.98 -5.79 10.14
N THR A 79 3.14 -6.74 11.05
CA THR A 79 4.40 -7.47 11.24
C THR A 79 4.83 -8.19 9.95
N TYR A 80 3.89 -8.87 9.28
CA TYR A 80 4.16 -9.58 8.02
C TYR A 80 4.46 -8.61 6.88
N THR A 81 3.69 -7.53 6.78
CA THR A 81 3.86 -6.53 5.73
C THR A 81 5.20 -5.80 5.86
N GLU A 82 5.55 -5.35 7.06
CA GLU A 82 6.81 -4.66 7.32
C GLU A 82 8.01 -5.59 7.12
N ALA A 83 7.89 -6.87 7.55
CA ALA A 83 8.95 -7.85 7.34
C ALA A 83 9.21 -8.09 5.85
N TRP A 84 8.15 -8.20 5.05
CA TRP A 84 8.28 -8.36 3.59
C TRP A 84 8.97 -7.15 2.94
N LEU A 85 8.57 -5.94 3.32
CA LEU A 85 9.19 -4.71 2.82
C LEU A 85 10.69 -4.65 3.18
N THR A 86 11.02 -4.93 4.43
CA THR A 86 12.41 -4.92 4.92
C THR A 86 13.25 -5.99 4.23
N GLN A 87 12.71 -7.20 4.10
CA GLN A 87 13.38 -8.32 3.44
C GLN A 87 13.72 -8.01 1.98
N ASN A 88 12.90 -7.21 1.31
CA ASN A 88 13.09 -6.85 -0.09
C ASN A 88 13.79 -5.50 -0.30
N ASP A 89 14.35 -4.94 0.75
CA ASP A 89 15.07 -3.65 0.72
C ASP A 89 14.18 -2.51 0.19
N LEU A 90 12.95 -2.46 0.65
CA LEU A 90 11.97 -1.43 0.34
C LEU A 90 11.79 -0.56 1.59
N GLY A 91 12.71 0.38 1.78
CA GLY A 91 12.68 1.27 2.94
C GLY A 91 11.55 2.29 2.86
N PHE A 92 10.98 2.62 4.01
CA PHE A 92 9.88 3.57 4.13
C PHE A 92 9.99 4.37 5.43
N ASP A 93 9.33 5.52 5.45
CA ASP A 93 9.32 6.42 6.61
C ASP A 93 8.05 6.24 7.46
N ALA A 94 6.95 5.85 6.84
CA ALA A 94 5.70 5.57 7.53
C ALA A 94 4.89 4.52 6.77
N ILE A 95 4.03 3.81 7.49
CA ILE A 95 3.14 2.80 6.92
C ILE A 95 1.73 2.99 7.48
N TYR A 96 0.75 2.93 6.59
CA TYR A 96 -0.67 3.07 6.91
C TYR A 96 -1.42 1.85 6.38
N LEU A 97 -2.12 1.16 7.26
CA LEU A 97 -2.85 -0.06 6.96
C LEU A 97 -4.31 0.08 7.38
N ARG A 98 -5.16 -0.81 6.85
CA ARG A 98 -6.59 -0.84 7.17
C ARG A 98 -6.79 -1.01 8.68
N PRO A 99 -7.52 -0.09 9.35
CA PRO A 99 -7.78 -0.21 10.78
C PRO A 99 -8.59 -1.47 11.11
N GLU A 100 -8.41 -1.98 12.33
CA GLU A 100 -9.20 -3.10 12.84
C GLU A 100 -10.69 -2.73 12.83
N GLY A 101 -11.53 -3.72 12.56
CA GLY A 101 -12.99 -3.54 12.51
C GLY A 101 -13.52 -2.96 11.20
N GLN A 102 -12.65 -2.69 10.23
CA GLN A 102 -13.03 -2.11 8.94
C GLN A 102 -12.92 -3.09 7.77
N ASP A 103 -13.04 -4.38 8.04
CA ASP A 103 -12.89 -5.43 7.02
C ASP A 103 -13.91 -5.31 5.87
N ARG A 104 -15.08 -4.74 6.15
CA ARG A 104 -16.15 -4.55 5.16
C ARG A 104 -16.12 -3.20 4.46
N MET A 105 -15.27 -2.28 4.91
CA MET A 105 -15.15 -0.97 4.29
C MET A 105 -14.43 -1.12 2.95
N SER A 106 -14.90 -0.40 1.92
CA SER A 106 -14.26 -0.45 0.61
C SER A 106 -12.83 0.10 0.67
N ASP A 107 -11.96 -0.41 -0.20
CA ASP A 107 -10.58 0.08 -0.28
C ASP A 107 -10.48 1.59 -0.53
N PRO A 108 -11.27 2.20 -1.43
CA PRO A 108 -11.25 3.65 -1.58
C PRO A 108 -11.57 4.42 -0.29
N GLU A 109 -12.57 3.97 0.46
CA GLU A 109 -12.93 4.63 1.73
C GLU A 109 -11.85 4.47 2.79
N VAL A 110 -11.26 3.28 2.89
CA VAL A 110 -10.13 3.04 3.79
C VAL A 110 -8.98 3.96 3.43
N LYS A 111 -8.62 4.03 2.16
CA LYS A 111 -7.49 4.86 1.73
C LYS A 111 -7.75 6.36 1.89
N ARG A 112 -9.01 6.80 1.78
CA ARG A 112 -9.37 8.18 2.12
C ARG A 112 -9.10 8.49 3.59
N GLN A 113 -9.48 7.59 4.50
CA GLN A 113 -9.17 7.75 5.92
C GLN A 113 -7.66 7.75 6.19
N LEU A 114 -6.94 6.85 5.53
CA LEU A 114 -5.48 6.75 5.71
C LEU A 114 -4.79 8.02 5.20
N LEU A 115 -5.28 8.62 4.12
CA LEU A 115 -4.80 9.92 3.63
C LEU A 115 -4.98 11.00 4.69
N ALA A 116 -6.14 11.07 5.32
CA ALA A 116 -6.39 12.04 6.39
C ALA A 116 -5.44 11.83 7.56
N ARG A 117 -5.16 10.57 7.93
CA ARG A 117 -4.22 10.25 9.01
C ARG A 117 -2.79 10.64 8.65
N MET A 118 -2.31 10.32 7.45
CA MET A 118 -0.94 10.71 7.06
C MET A 118 -0.78 12.21 6.99
N ARG A 119 -1.79 12.95 6.56
CA ARG A 119 -1.79 14.42 6.59
C ARG A 119 -1.76 14.95 8.01
N GLY A 120 -2.51 14.33 8.92
CA GLY A 120 -2.49 14.64 10.35
C GLY A 120 -1.12 14.39 10.99
N ASP A 121 -0.39 13.42 10.47
CA ASP A 121 0.98 13.10 10.92
C ASP A 121 2.05 13.98 10.25
N GLY A 122 1.65 14.86 9.36
CA GLY A 122 2.54 15.84 8.74
C GLY A 122 3.10 15.45 7.38
N PHE A 123 2.55 14.43 6.72
CA PHE A 123 2.95 14.04 5.36
C PHE A 123 1.97 14.60 4.34
N GLU A 124 2.50 15.15 3.25
CA GLU A 124 1.66 15.54 2.11
C GLU A 124 2.15 14.84 0.84
N PRO A 125 1.34 13.92 0.29
CA PRO A 125 1.71 13.24 -0.95
C PRO A 125 1.77 14.21 -2.13
N TRP A 126 2.87 14.20 -2.87
CA TRP A 126 2.95 14.91 -4.14
C TRP A 126 2.70 13.98 -5.32
N ILE A 127 2.82 12.66 -5.09
CA ILE A 127 2.47 11.63 -6.08
C ILE A 127 2.12 10.33 -5.35
N VAL A 128 1.23 9.54 -5.95
CA VAL A 128 0.83 8.23 -5.46
C VAL A 128 1.04 7.21 -6.58
N VAL A 129 1.52 6.03 -6.24
CA VAL A 129 1.63 4.88 -7.15
C VAL A 129 0.71 3.77 -6.64
N ASP A 130 -0.26 3.39 -7.44
CA ASP A 130 -1.28 2.39 -7.10
C ASP A 130 -1.73 1.69 -8.38
N ASP A 131 -2.34 0.52 -8.27
CA ASP A 131 -2.76 -0.25 -9.45
C ASP A 131 -4.28 -0.34 -9.60
N ARG A 132 -5.02 -0.37 -8.49
CA ARG A 132 -6.47 -0.61 -8.51
C ARG A 132 -7.25 0.61 -8.98
N SER A 133 -8.01 0.46 -10.07
CA SER A 133 -8.70 1.58 -10.72
C SER A 133 -9.60 2.38 -9.78
N SER A 134 -10.37 1.72 -8.91
CA SER A 134 -11.25 2.41 -7.96
C SER A 134 -10.48 3.25 -6.95
N VAL A 135 -9.29 2.80 -6.57
CA VAL A 135 -8.41 3.52 -5.63
C VAL A 135 -7.67 4.65 -6.34
N VAL A 136 -7.21 4.42 -7.56
CA VAL A 136 -6.63 5.48 -8.40
C VAL A 136 -7.62 6.64 -8.56
N ASP A 137 -8.89 6.32 -8.83
CA ASP A 137 -9.96 7.33 -8.94
C ASP A 137 -10.13 8.09 -7.62
N LEU A 138 -10.04 7.40 -6.49
CA LEU A 138 -10.08 8.04 -5.16
C LEU A 138 -8.93 9.05 -4.99
N TRP A 139 -7.69 8.63 -5.26
CA TRP A 139 -6.55 9.53 -5.14
C TRP A 139 -6.71 10.78 -6.01
N ARG A 140 -7.14 10.60 -7.24
CA ARG A 140 -7.37 11.71 -8.18
C ARG A 140 -8.52 12.62 -7.74
N ALA A 141 -9.60 12.05 -7.19
CA ALA A 141 -10.71 12.83 -6.64
C ALA A 141 -10.28 13.66 -5.41
N GLU A 142 -9.30 13.20 -4.67
CA GLU A 142 -8.72 13.94 -3.54
C GLU A 142 -7.68 14.98 -3.99
N GLY A 143 -7.53 15.19 -5.30
CA GLY A 143 -6.64 16.20 -5.87
C GLY A 143 -5.19 15.77 -6.03
N LEU A 144 -4.90 14.47 -5.89
CA LEU A 144 -3.54 13.95 -5.99
C LEU A 144 -3.23 13.45 -7.40
N VAL A 145 -1.97 13.60 -7.81
CA VAL A 145 -1.47 12.92 -9.00
C VAL A 145 -1.24 11.45 -8.64
N CYS A 146 -1.84 10.56 -9.40
CA CYS A 146 -1.67 9.13 -9.20
C CYS A 146 -1.21 8.46 -10.49
N LEU A 147 -0.10 7.74 -10.39
CA LEU A 147 0.41 6.88 -11.46
C LEU A 147 -0.18 5.49 -11.28
N GLN A 148 -0.98 5.06 -12.23
CA GLN A 148 -1.52 3.69 -12.24
C GLN A 148 -0.49 2.76 -12.87
N CYS A 149 0.14 1.93 -12.06
CA CYS A 149 1.30 1.14 -12.48
C CYS A 149 0.94 -0.17 -13.19
N ALA A 150 -0.33 -0.60 -13.14
CA ALA A 150 -0.80 -1.83 -13.77
C ALA A 150 -2.31 -1.77 -13.99
N PRO A 151 -2.89 -2.60 -14.87
CA PRO A 151 -4.35 -2.72 -14.97
C PRO A 151 -4.97 -3.15 -13.64
N GLY A 152 -6.07 -2.53 -13.24
CA GLY A 152 -6.65 -2.74 -11.91
C GLY A 152 -8.18 -2.71 -11.88
N ASP A 153 -8.83 -3.28 -12.88
CA ASP A 153 -10.29 -3.32 -12.98
C ASP A 153 -10.90 -4.45 -12.12
N PHE A 154 -10.62 -4.47 -10.84
CA PHE A 154 -11.07 -5.51 -9.91
C PHE A 154 -11.51 -4.93 -8.57
#